data_50d2399f11a1adb25f117489e7b1146e
#
_entry.id   50d2399f11a1adb25f117489e7b1146e
#
_cell.length_a   1.000
_cell.length_b   1.000
_cell.length_c   1.000
_cell.angle_alpha   90.00
_cell.angle_beta   90.00
_cell.angle_gamma   90.00
#
_symmetry.space_group_name_H-M   'P 1'
#
loop_
_entity.id
_entity.type
_entity.pdbx_description
1 polymer ?
#
loop_
_entity_poly.entity_id
_entity_poly.type
_entity_poly.pdbx_seq_one_letter_code
_entity_poly.pdbx_strand_id
1 'polypeptide(L)'
;MKKFFALILALAMALSLVACGGGSDNGSSDAVVEHTDTTTVAVGAVILARDDVSEQDIYNFVADIFDNAESLVSSHAKYAELSLEYGASITSVPYHPGAAKYFAEKGIEVASVKEGAGTGDSRNLRFVTGGESGTYYAFGSVIAQHASNNVGVSVVGLVGNGSQANIQELADGTADLAFCQSDVMAYAYNGTNLFDAKVEGFSTVAALYMEQVQIVTTNPSIKTVEDLKGKAVSIGAPGSGVYFNAIDVLGAYGLTENDIKPTYQSFGDSADALKNGQIDAAFIVAGAPTTAVTDLATTKDTYLVSLDDEHIATLLETSDYYTKTVIAKDVYFAD
;
A
#
# COMPACT_ATOMS: atom_id res chain seq x y z
N MET A 1 -7.34 -47.53 37.37
CA MET A 1 -6.27 -48.37 37.99
C MET A 1 -4.95 -48.07 37.28
N LYS A 2 -3.96 -47.65 38.09
CA LYS A 2 -2.48 -47.66 37.90
C LYS A 2 -1.94 -46.89 36.68
N LYS A 3 -1.40 -45.68 36.82
CA LYS A 3 -0.08 -45.26 37.38
C LYS A 3 1.08 -46.07 36.81
N PHE A 4 2.00 -45.40 36.03
CA PHE A 4 3.40 -45.38 36.43
C PHE A 4 4.18 -44.26 35.69
N PHE A 5 4.87 -43.51 36.47
CA PHE A 5 5.96 -42.57 36.27
C PHE A 5 7.24 -43.27 35.78
N ALA A 6 8.10 -42.54 35.04
CA ALA A 6 9.55 -42.55 35.19
C ALA A 6 10.18 -41.42 34.42
N LEU A 7 10.70 -40.60 35.09
CA LEU A 7 11.77 -39.63 35.25
C LEU A 7 13.15 -40.30 35.21
N ILE A 8 14.21 -39.57 34.84
CA ILE A 8 15.68 -39.73 35.07
C ILE A 8 16.44 -39.53 33.76
N LEU A 9 17.54 -38.82 33.61
CA LEU A 9 18.42 -37.92 34.38
C LEU A 9 19.51 -37.45 33.42
N ALA A 10 19.97 -36.24 33.57
CA ALA A 10 21.10 -35.64 32.87
C ALA A 10 22.41 -36.36 33.15
N LEU A 11 23.32 -36.39 32.20
CA LEU A 11 24.75 -36.45 32.48
C LEU A 11 25.59 -35.70 31.45
N ALA A 12 26.23 -34.65 31.91
CA ALA A 12 27.28 -33.92 31.20
C ALA A 12 28.59 -34.76 31.29
N MET A 13 29.32 -34.83 30.17
CA MET A 13 30.76 -35.09 30.19
C MET A 13 31.46 -34.28 29.13
N ALA A 14 32.24 -33.33 29.60
CA ALA A 14 33.28 -32.66 28.81
C ALA A 14 34.46 -33.61 28.66
N LEU A 15 35.00 -33.71 27.44
CA LEU A 15 36.36 -34.15 27.21
C LEU A 15 36.97 -33.35 26.07
N SER A 16 37.93 -32.53 26.43
CA SER A 16 38.85 -31.83 25.57
C SER A 16 39.82 -32.79 24.87
N LEU A 17 39.99 -32.68 23.59
CA LEU A 17 41.18 -33.15 22.87
C LEU A 17 41.62 -32.13 21.83
N VAL A 18 42.76 -31.53 22.09
CA VAL A 18 43.52 -30.69 21.15
C VAL A 18 44.20 -31.60 20.15
N ALA A 19 43.98 -31.35 18.85
CA ALA A 19 44.91 -31.80 17.83
C ALA A 19 44.98 -30.72 16.69
N CYS A 20 46.17 -30.18 16.49
CA CYS A 20 46.49 -29.28 15.42
C CYS A 20 46.38 -30.00 14.07
N GLY A 21 45.74 -29.34 13.07
CA GLY A 21 45.77 -29.72 11.67
C GLY A 21 45.24 -28.57 10.88
N GLY A 22 46.11 -27.84 10.13
CA GLY A 22 45.74 -26.72 9.31
C GLY A 22 44.87 -27.15 8.12
N GLY A 23 43.73 -26.50 8.00
CA GLY A 23 42.84 -26.53 6.86
C GLY A 23 42.23 -25.15 6.79
N SER A 24 42.45 -24.49 5.65
CA SER A 24 41.76 -23.21 5.33
C SER A 24 40.31 -23.51 5.08
N ASP A 25 39.49 -23.45 6.10
CA ASP A 25 38.04 -23.36 5.95
C ASP A 25 37.71 -21.89 5.68
N ASN A 26 37.40 -21.60 4.41
CA ASN A 26 36.55 -20.47 4.08
C ASN A 26 35.15 -20.73 4.70
N GLY A 27 35.02 -20.49 5.97
CA GLY A 27 33.75 -20.39 6.63
C GLY A 27 33.05 -19.13 6.15
N SER A 28 32.21 -19.26 5.14
CA SER A 28 31.09 -18.36 4.93
C SER A 28 30.28 -18.39 6.23
N SER A 29 30.54 -17.43 7.10
CA SER A 29 29.57 -17.13 8.16
C SER A 29 28.35 -16.58 7.46
N ASP A 30 27.31 -17.39 7.27
CA ASP A 30 25.98 -16.91 7.02
C ASP A 30 25.62 -16.02 8.22
N ALA A 31 25.89 -14.73 8.06
CA ALA A 31 25.45 -13.73 9.03
C ALA A 31 23.92 -13.78 9.02
N VAL A 32 23.34 -14.23 10.12
CA VAL A 32 21.88 -14.18 10.27
C VAL A 32 21.47 -12.73 10.07
N VAL A 33 20.65 -12.49 9.05
CA VAL A 33 20.08 -11.17 8.78
C VAL A 33 19.12 -10.85 9.91
N GLU A 34 19.46 -9.88 10.73
CA GLU A 34 18.58 -9.41 11.82
C GLU A 34 17.64 -8.36 11.26
N HIS A 35 16.36 -8.69 11.11
CA HIS A 35 15.32 -7.76 10.71
C HIS A 35 14.73 -7.07 11.94
N THR A 36 14.45 -5.78 11.79
CA THR A 36 13.79 -4.93 12.79
C THR A 36 12.51 -4.34 12.23
N ASP A 37 11.65 -3.85 13.13
CA ASP A 37 10.50 -3.06 12.72
C ASP A 37 10.94 -1.85 11.91
N THR A 38 10.15 -1.50 10.88
CA THR A 38 10.45 -0.38 9.99
C THR A 38 9.53 0.78 10.30
N THR A 39 10.11 1.89 10.80
CA THR A 39 9.37 3.15 11.00
C THR A 39 9.28 3.89 9.67
N THR A 40 8.08 4.35 9.30
CA THR A 40 7.83 5.05 8.05
C THR A 40 6.58 5.94 8.15
N VAL A 41 6.14 6.48 7.02
CA VAL A 41 4.87 7.19 6.88
C VAL A 41 3.92 6.44 5.96
N ALA A 42 2.63 6.77 6.07
CA ALA A 42 1.59 6.19 5.23
C ALA A 42 0.59 7.26 4.78
N VAL A 43 -0.07 6.99 3.67
CA VAL A 43 -1.22 7.73 3.14
C VAL A 43 -2.44 6.82 3.08
N GLY A 44 -3.64 7.36 2.87
CA GLY A 44 -4.85 6.55 2.78
C GLY A 44 -5.05 5.91 1.41
N ALA A 45 -5.50 4.67 1.38
CA ALA A 45 -6.09 4.03 0.20
C ALA A 45 -7.58 4.35 0.15
N VAL A 46 -8.04 4.97 -0.93
CA VAL A 46 -9.41 5.47 -1.09
C VAL A 46 -10.02 4.89 -2.36
N ILE A 47 -11.32 4.60 -2.35
CA ILE A 47 -12.09 4.36 -3.56
C ILE A 47 -12.79 5.66 -3.95
N LEU A 48 -12.70 6.01 -5.23
CA LEU A 48 -13.37 7.11 -5.91
C LEU A 48 -14.42 6.58 -6.86
N ALA A 49 -15.47 7.38 -7.10
CA ALA A 49 -16.45 7.14 -8.14
C ALA A 49 -16.59 8.34 -9.04
N ARG A 50 -16.92 8.14 -10.32
CA ARG A 50 -17.40 9.22 -11.18
C ARG A 50 -18.73 9.74 -10.63
N ASP A 51 -18.91 11.05 -10.74
CA ASP A 51 -20.12 11.73 -10.23
C ASP A 51 -21.41 11.28 -10.91
N ASP A 52 -21.33 10.74 -12.14
CA ASP A 52 -22.49 10.24 -12.89
C ASP A 52 -22.85 8.78 -12.61
N VAL A 53 -22.16 8.11 -11.69
CA VAL A 53 -22.58 6.78 -11.21
C VAL A 53 -23.83 6.93 -10.35
N SER A 54 -24.78 6.01 -10.48
CA SER A 54 -26.04 6.01 -9.74
C SER A 54 -25.83 6.05 -8.23
N GLU A 55 -26.58 6.88 -7.51
CA GLU A 55 -26.58 6.91 -6.04
C GLU A 55 -26.81 5.52 -5.46
N GLN A 56 -27.75 4.77 -6.03
CA GLN A 56 -28.10 3.44 -5.51
C GLN A 56 -26.97 2.42 -5.74
N ASP A 57 -26.27 2.48 -6.91
CA ASP A 57 -25.17 1.57 -7.18
C ASP A 57 -24.00 1.79 -6.21
N ILE A 58 -23.66 3.07 -5.93
CA ILE A 58 -22.62 3.39 -4.94
C ILE A 58 -23.04 3.02 -3.53
N TYR A 59 -24.28 3.29 -3.13
CA TYR A 59 -24.80 2.86 -1.84
C TYR A 59 -24.66 1.34 -1.65
N ASN A 60 -25.11 0.55 -2.63
CA ASN A 60 -25.02 -0.90 -2.58
C ASN A 60 -23.56 -1.37 -2.54
N PHE A 61 -22.68 -0.73 -3.30
CA PHE A 61 -21.25 -1.08 -3.36
C PHE A 61 -20.56 -0.82 -2.02
N VAL A 62 -20.79 0.33 -1.39
CA VAL A 62 -20.24 0.65 -0.05
C VAL A 62 -20.79 -0.31 1.01
N ALA A 63 -22.10 -0.55 0.99
CA ALA A 63 -22.72 -1.49 1.91
C ALA A 63 -22.14 -2.91 1.76
N ASP A 64 -21.91 -3.37 0.53
CA ASP A 64 -21.30 -4.67 0.30
C ASP A 64 -19.89 -4.78 0.90
N ILE A 65 -19.07 -3.74 0.79
CA ILE A 65 -17.73 -3.71 1.35
C ILE A 65 -17.74 -3.80 2.88
N PHE A 66 -18.50 -2.94 3.55
CA PHE A 66 -18.43 -2.80 5.01
C PHE A 66 -19.31 -3.81 5.76
N ASP A 67 -20.50 -4.12 5.26
CA ASP A 67 -21.42 -5.04 5.95
C ASP A 67 -20.94 -6.50 5.88
N ASN A 68 -20.06 -6.84 4.93
CA ASN A 68 -19.48 -8.16 4.79
C ASN A 68 -18.02 -8.24 5.25
N ALA A 69 -17.43 -7.16 5.76
CA ALA A 69 -16.00 -7.08 6.07
C ALA A 69 -15.51 -8.23 6.94
N GLU A 70 -16.18 -8.51 8.04
CA GLU A 70 -15.81 -9.59 8.98
C GLU A 70 -15.78 -10.97 8.30
N SER A 71 -16.76 -11.26 7.45
CA SER A 71 -16.86 -12.55 6.76
C SER A 71 -15.83 -12.73 5.64
N LEU A 72 -15.29 -11.63 5.10
CA LEU A 72 -14.38 -11.62 3.97
C LEU A 72 -12.89 -11.51 4.37
N VAL A 73 -12.56 -11.45 5.66
CA VAL A 73 -11.17 -11.44 6.15
C VAL A 73 -10.36 -12.63 5.61
N SER A 74 -10.99 -13.80 5.49
CA SER A 74 -10.33 -14.99 4.93
C SER A 74 -10.07 -14.89 3.41
N SER A 75 -10.79 -14.01 2.70
CA SER A 75 -10.61 -13.78 1.28
C SER A 75 -9.51 -12.76 1.00
N HIS A 76 -9.38 -11.74 1.87
CA HIS A 76 -8.27 -10.80 1.83
C HIS A 76 -8.10 -10.12 3.20
N ALA A 77 -6.88 -10.13 3.73
CA ALA A 77 -6.57 -9.65 5.08
C ALA A 77 -6.93 -8.16 5.30
N LYS A 78 -6.92 -7.33 4.24
CA LYS A 78 -7.29 -5.90 4.33
C LYS A 78 -8.73 -5.66 4.79
N TYR A 79 -9.62 -6.65 4.70
CA TYR A 79 -10.94 -6.53 5.30
C TYR A 79 -10.91 -6.37 6.83
N ALA A 80 -9.87 -6.90 7.50
CA ALA A 80 -9.69 -6.72 8.94
C ALA A 80 -9.30 -5.29 9.34
N GLU A 81 -8.84 -4.47 8.40
CA GLU A 81 -8.44 -3.08 8.64
C GLU A 81 -9.59 -2.08 8.42
N LEU A 82 -10.71 -2.53 7.85
CA LEU A 82 -11.85 -1.66 7.57
C LEU A 82 -12.55 -1.21 8.85
N SER A 83 -12.85 0.08 8.92
CA SER A 83 -13.76 0.65 9.92
C SER A 83 -14.64 1.71 9.29
N LEU A 84 -15.85 1.85 9.79
CA LEU A 84 -16.80 2.86 9.30
C LEU A 84 -16.28 4.28 9.55
N GLU A 85 -15.64 4.51 10.70
CA GLU A 85 -15.06 5.79 11.07
C GLU A 85 -13.97 6.21 10.10
N TYR A 86 -13.07 5.28 9.75
CA TYR A 86 -12.02 5.55 8.77
C TYR A 86 -12.61 5.69 7.36
N GLY A 87 -13.57 4.85 6.99
CA GLY A 87 -14.28 4.92 5.72
C GLY A 87 -14.87 6.30 5.42
N ALA A 88 -15.39 6.97 6.47
CA ALA A 88 -16.03 8.29 6.41
C ALA A 88 -15.08 9.47 6.74
N SER A 89 -13.78 9.26 6.92
CA SER A 89 -12.85 10.26 7.49
C SER A 89 -12.30 11.29 6.51
N ILE A 90 -12.52 11.13 5.21
CA ILE A 90 -11.99 12.03 4.18
C ILE A 90 -12.66 13.40 4.27
N THR A 91 -11.83 14.45 4.31
CA THR A 91 -12.27 15.85 4.37
C THR A 91 -11.89 16.67 3.12
N SER A 92 -10.94 16.15 2.33
CA SER A 92 -10.33 16.87 1.20
C SER A 92 -11.15 16.84 -0.08
N VAL A 93 -11.98 15.80 -0.28
CA VAL A 93 -12.83 15.62 -1.45
C VAL A 93 -14.23 15.18 -1.00
N PRO A 94 -15.31 15.81 -1.49
CA PRO A 94 -16.69 15.45 -1.09
C PRO A 94 -17.01 14.00 -1.39
N TYR A 95 -17.85 13.41 -0.56
CA TYR A 95 -18.37 12.06 -0.74
C TYR A 95 -19.47 11.99 -1.81
N HIS A 96 -19.49 10.88 -2.51
CA HIS A 96 -20.61 10.52 -3.39
C HIS A 96 -21.90 10.38 -2.56
N PRO A 97 -23.08 10.86 -3.05
CA PRO A 97 -24.32 10.82 -2.28
C PRO A 97 -24.69 9.41 -1.79
N GLY A 98 -24.48 8.37 -2.59
CA GLY A 98 -24.74 6.99 -2.20
C GLY A 98 -23.86 6.52 -1.03
N ALA A 99 -22.58 6.91 -1.02
CA ALA A 99 -21.68 6.62 0.08
C ALA A 99 -22.07 7.40 1.34
N ALA A 100 -22.33 8.69 1.22
CA ALA A 100 -22.77 9.53 2.32
C ALA A 100 -24.05 8.99 2.99
N LYS A 101 -25.02 8.56 2.19
CA LYS A 101 -26.26 7.93 2.66
C LYS A 101 -25.99 6.67 3.48
N TYR A 102 -25.09 5.79 2.99
CA TYR A 102 -24.74 4.58 3.73
C TYR A 102 -24.11 4.91 5.09
N PHE A 103 -23.10 5.81 5.13
CA PHE A 103 -22.47 6.20 6.40
C PHE A 103 -23.44 6.87 7.36
N ALA A 104 -24.35 7.74 6.88
CA ALA A 104 -25.37 8.37 7.69
C ALA A 104 -26.34 7.34 8.33
N GLU A 105 -26.72 6.28 7.61
CA GLU A 105 -27.52 5.18 8.15
C GLU A 105 -26.78 4.37 9.24
N LYS A 106 -25.44 4.39 9.21
CA LYS A 106 -24.59 3.82 10.28
C LYS A 106 -24.32 4.81 11.42
N GLY A 107 -24.89 6.02 11.36
CA GLY A 107 -24.75 7.05 12.38
C GLY A 107 -23.46 7.89 12.25
N ILE A 108 -22.82 7.90 11.10
CA ILE A 108 -21.59 8.65 10.83
C ILE A 108 -21.85 9.67 9.71
N GLU A 109 -21.70 10.96 10.04
CA GLU A 109 -21.80 12.02 9.06
C GLU A 109 -20.45 12.25 8.38
N VAL A 110 -20.44 12.28 7.04
CA VAL A 110 -19.25 12.64 6.25
C VAL A 110 -19.04 14.16 6.24
N ALA A 111 -17.81 14.60 6.00
CA ALA A 111 -17.47 16.03 6.04
C ALA A 111 -18.22 16.88 5.00
N SER A 112 -18.44 16.35 3.79
CA SER A 112 -19.21 17.01 2.73
C SER A 112 -19.70 16.00 1.69
N VAL A 113 -20.80 16.34 1.00
CA VAL A 113 -21.39 15.53 -0.06
C VAL A 113 -21.27 16.27 -1.38
N LYS A 114 -20.96 15.56 -2.46
CA LYS A 114 -20.83 16.14 -3.80
C LYS A 114 -22.18 16.50 -4.38
N GLU A 115 -22.40 17.80 -4.55
CA GLU A 115 -23.64 18.30 -5.18
C GLU A 115 -23.74 17.87 -6.64
N GLY A 116 -24.91 17.41 -7.03
CA GLY A 116 -25.21 17.01 -8.41
C GLY A 116 -24.65 15.67 -8.85
N ALA A 117 -23.92 14.96 -7.97
CA ALA A 117 -23.49 13.59 -8.22
C ALA A 117 -24.62 12.58 -7.97
N GLY A 118 -24.44 11.33 -8.41
CA GLY A 118 -25.36 10.22 -8.17
C GLY A 118 -26.60 10.19 -9.07
N THR A 119 -26.65 11.01 -10.11
CA THR A 119 -27.85 11.21 -10.95
C THR A 119 -27.92 10.31 -12.19
N GLY A 120 -26.91 9.49 -12.44
CA GLY A 120 -26.90 8.57 -13.57
C GLY A 120 -27.78 7.33 -13.36
N ASP A 121 -28.05 6.66 -14.46
CA ASP A 121 -28.76 5.38 -14.44
C ASP A 121 -27.85 4.25 -13.91
N SER A 122 -28.47 3.21 -13.32
CA SER A 122 -27.79 2.00 -12.88
C SER A 122 -27.10 1.30 -14.08
N ARG A 123 -25.85 0.91 -13.88
CA ARG A 123 -25.03 0.28 -14.92
C ARG A 123 -23.95 -0.62 -14.34
N ASN A 124 -23.39 -1.49 -15.18
CA ASN A 124 -22.19 -2.22 -14.83
C ASN A 124 -21.02 -1.26 -14.57
N LEU A 125 -20.23 -1.54 -13.53
CA LEU A 125 -19.16 -0.67 -13.06
C LEU A 125 -17.79 -1.23 -13.43
N ARG A 126 -16.96 -0.40 -14.03
CA ARG A 126 -15.54 -0.67 -14.31
C ARG A 126 -14.73 -0.09 -13.16
N PHE A 127 -14.07 -0.96 -12.42
CA PHE A 127 -13.30 -0.61 -11.24
C PHE A 127 -11.80 -0.73 -11.53
N VAL A 128 -11.12 0.37 -11.84
CA VAL A 128 -9.68 0.40 -12.05
C VAL A 128 -8.95 0.34 -10.72
N THR A 129 -7.99 -0.58 -10.61
CA THR A 129 -7.28 -0.90 -9.39
C THR A 129 -5.80 -0.47 -9.44
N GLY A 130 -4.87 -1.39 -9.50
CA GLY A 130 -3.43 -1.15 -9.59
C GLY A 130 -2.76 -2.23 -10.41
N GLY A 131 -1.43 -2.23 -10.43
CA GLY A 131 -0.64 -3.31 -11.02
C GLY A 131 -0.84 -4.62 -10.25
N GLU A 132 -0.74 -5.75 -10.95
CA GLU A 132 -1.06 -7.10 -10.44
C GLU A 132 -0.28 -7.50 -9.18
N SER A 133 0.91 -6.94 -8.96
CA SER A 133 1.76 -7.21 -7.79
C SER A 133 1.50 -6.27 -6.60
N GLY A 134 0.46 -5.42 -6.68
CA GLY A 134 0.10 -4.43 -5.67
C GLY A 134 -1.19 -4.77 -4.92
N THR A 135 -1.38 -4.11 -3.78
CA THR A 135 -2.53 -4.32 -2.90
C THR A 135 -3.85 -3.86 -3.54
N TYR A 136 -3.86 -2.78 -4.33
CA TYR A 136 -5.07 -2.34 -5.05
C TYR A 136 -5.65 -3.44 -5.92
N TYR A 137 -4.81 -4.14 -6.69
CA TYR A 137 -5.28 -5.20 -7.56
C TYR A 137 -5.77 -6.42 -6.76
N ALA A 138 -4.98 -6.87 -5.78
CA ALA A 138 -5.33 -8.04 -4.98
C ALA A 138 -6.64 -7.83 -4.21
N PHE A 139 -6.74 -6.72 -3.48
CA PHE A 139 -7.93 -6.39 -2.68
C PHE A 139 -9.11 -5.97 -3.56
N GLY A 140 -8.88 -5.14 -4.56
CA GLY A 140 -9.92 -4.67 -5.48
C GLY A 140 -10.56 -5.79 -6.29
N SER A 141 -9.80 -6.84 -6.63
CA SER A 141 -10.35 -8.04 -7.30
C SER A 141 -11.32 -8.80 -6.41
N VAL A 142 -11.02 -8.92 -5.11
CA VAL A 142 -11.94 -9.56 -4.15
C VAL A 142 -13.20 -8.70 -3.96
N ILE A 143 -13.04 -7.38 -3.79
CA ILE A 143 -14.17 -6.44 -3.70
C ILE A 143 -15.06 -6.54 -4.93
N ALA A 144 -14.47 -6.44 -6.14
CA ALA A 144 -15.23 -6.48 -7.38
C ALA A 144 -15.99 -7.80 -7.57
N GLN A 145 -15.33 -8.92 -7.27
CA GLN A 145 -15.96 -10.25 -7.38
C GLN A 145 -17.13 -10.39 -6.41
N HIS A 146 -16.97 -9.99 -5.17
CA HIS A 146 -18.03 -10.09 -4.16
C HIS A 146 -19.21 -9.16 -4.52
N ALA A 147 -18.90 -7.89 -4.83
CA ALA A 147 -19.88 -6.90 -5.22
C ALA A 147 -20.71 -7.34 -6.45
N SER A 148 -20.08 -7.89 -7.47
CA SER A 148 -20.79 -8.39 -8.67
C SER A 148 -21.89 -9.41 -8.36
N ASN A 149 -21.76 -10.15 -7.27
CA ASN A 149 -22.75 -11.15 -6.86
C ASN A 149 -23.87 -10.56 -5.98
N ASN A 150 -23.68 -9.38 -5.38
CA ASN A 150 -24.53 -8.90 -4.30
C ASN A 150 -25.19 -7.53 -4.57
N VAL A 151 -24.58 -6.66 -5.40
CA VAL A 151 -25.05 -5.26 -5.53
C VAL A 151 -26.06 -5.04 -6.67
N GLY A 152 -26.38 -6.06 -7.45
CA GLY A 152 -27.37 -5.98 -8.53
C GLY A 152 -26.82 -5.51 -9.89
N VAL A 153 -25.56 -5.09 -9.96
CA VAL A 153 -24.84 -4.76 -11.20
C VAL A 153 -23.50 -5.49 -11.21
N SER A 154 -22.95 -5.76 -12.41
CA SER A 154 -21.60 -6.31 -12.51
C SER A 154 -20.55 -5.26 -12.13
N VAL A 155 -19.59 -5.65 -11.32
CA VAL A 155 -18.41 -4.83 -10.98
C VAL A 155 -17.17 -5.54 -11.52
N VAL A 156 -16.50 -4.95 -12.50
CA VAL A 156 -15.33 -5.56 -13.16
C VAL A 156 -14.06 -4.87 -12.68
N GLY A 157 -13.23 -5.63 -11.94
CA GLY A 157 -11.89 -5.17 -11.55
C GLY A 157 -10.96 -5.12 -12.77
N LEU A 158 -10.31 -3.99 -12.97
CA LEU A 158 -9.37 -3.73 -14.06
C LEU A 158 -7.97 -3.46 -13.48
N VAL A 159 -6.94 -3.94 -14.18
CA VAL A 159 -5.56 -3.55 -13.90
C VAL A 159 -5.41 -2.06 -14.16
N GLY A 160 -4.76 -1.34 -13.24
CA GLY A 160 -4.49 0.09 -13.35
C GLY A 160 -3.00 0.41 -13.20
N ASN A 161 -2.63 1.66 -13.50
CA ASN A 161 -1.26 2.14 -13.38
C ASN A 161 -1.00 2.95 -12.09
N GLY A 162 -2.00 3.04 -11.21
CA GLY A 162 -1.94 3.75 -9.94
C GLY A 162 -2.67 5.08 -9.95
N SER A 163 -2.54 5.84 -8.87
CA SER A 163 -3.46 6.90 -8.47
C SER A 163 -3.70 7.98 -9.52
N GLN A 164 -2.64 8.54 -10.12
CA GLN A 164 -2.77 9.62 -11.10
C GLN A 164 -3.44 9.11 -12.39
N ALA A 165 -3.01 7.94 -12.89
CA ALA A 165 -3.59 7.34 -14.09
C ALA A 165 -5.05 6.94 -13.86
N ASN A 166 -5.37 6.40 -12.69
CA ASN A 166 -6.73 5.99 -12.34
C ASN A 166 -7.70 7.18 -12.27
N ILE A 167 -7.26 8.33 -11.75
CA ILE A 167 -8.04 9.58 -11.80
C ILE A 167 -8.29 10.02 -13.24
N GLN A 168 -7.28 9.91 -14.10
CA GLN A 168 -7.45 10.23 -15.51
C GLN A 168 -8.47 9.31 -16.19
N GLU A 169 -8.48 8.02 -15.86
CA GLU A 169 -9.48 7.08 -16.38
C GLU A 169 -10.91 7.40 -15.92
N LEU A 170 -11.07 7.91 -14.68
CA LEU A 170 -12.37 8.45 -14.25
C LEU A 170 -12.75 9.68 -15.07
N ALA A 171 -11.84 10.63 -15.28
CA ALA A 171 -12.08 11.85 -16.03
C ALA A 171 -12.42 11.57 -17.50
N ASP A 172 -11.75 10.61 -18.13
CA ASP A 172 -11.97 10.19 -19.51
C ASP A 172 -13.21 9.30 -19.67
N GLY A 173 -13.84 8.88 -18.57
CA GLY A 173 -15.00 8.00 -18.58
C GLY A 173 -14.71 6.56 -19.00
N THR A 174 -13.46 6.13 -18.92
CA THR A 174 -13.04 4.74 -19.17
C THR A 174 -13.17 3.84 -17.96
N ALA A 175 -13.18 4.41 -16.74
CA ALA A 175 -13.51 3.75 -15.48
C ALA A 175 -14.70 4.45 -14.79
N ASP A 176 -15.41 3.72 -13.95
CA ASP A 176 -16.54 4.22 -13.14
C ASP A 176 -16.17 4.33 -11.67
N LEU A 177 -15.30 3.42 -11.20
CA LEU A 177 -14.69 3.38 -9.87
C LEU A 177 -13.17 3.31 -9.99
N ALA A 178 -12.45 3.84 -9.02
CA ALA A 178 -11.00 3.80 -9.01
C ALA A 178 -10.42 3.70 -7.60
N PHE A 179 -9.36 2.92 -7.41
CA PHE A 179 -8.46 3.10 -6.27
C PHE A 179 -7.55 4.30 -6.46
N CYS A 180 -7.30 5.03 -5.38
CA CYS A 180 -6.42 6.18 -5.36
C CYS A 180 -5.83 6.40 -3.97
N GLN A 181 -4.64 7.02 -3.91
CA GLN A 181 -4.09 7.56 -2.67
C GLN A 181 -4.82 8.84 -2.25
N SER A 182 -4.98 9.05 -0.95
CA SER A 182 -5.70 10.20 -0.39
C SER A 182 -5.04 11.55 -0.70
N ASP A 183 -3.72 11.60 -0.78
CA ASP A 183 -2.94 12.76 -1.18
C ASP A 183 -3.11 13.09 -2.67
N VAL A 184 -2.92 12.09 -3.53
CA VAL A 184 -3.06 12.28 -5.01
C VAL A 184 -4.48 12.66 -5.38
N MET A 185 -5.49 12.07 -4.74
CA MET A 185 -6.90 12.47 -4.88
C MET A 185 -7.10 13.95 -4.59
N ALA A 186 -6.54 14.43 -3.47
CA ALA A 186 -6.66 15.82 -3.06
C ALA A 186 -5.90 16.76 -4.01
N TYR A 187 -4.70 16.37 -4.46
CA TYR A 187 -3.93 17.14 -5.44
C TYR A 187 -4.69 17.30 -6.75
N ALA A 188 -5.27 16.22 -7.26
CA ALA A 188 -6.07 16.27 -8.48
C ALA A 188 -7.30 17.17 -8.33
N TYR A 189 -8.05 17.00 -7.22
CA TYR A 189 -9.26 17.76 -6.97
C TYR A 189 -9.00 19.28 -6.85
N ASN A 190 -7.84 19.66 -6.28
CA ASN A 190 -7.45 21.05 -6.11
C ASN A 190 -6.61 21.62 -7.27
N GLY A 191 -6.11 20.79 -8.20
CA GLY A 191 -5.21 21.20 -9.27
C GLY A 191 -3.87 21.68 -8.73
N THR A 192 -3.27 20.89 -7.85
CA THR A 192 -1.98 21.18 -7.19
C THR A 192 -0.94 20.10 -7.45
N ASN A 193 0.29 20.33 -7.05
CA ASN A 193 1.45 19.47 -7.29
C ASN A 193 1.65 19.24 -8.81
N LEU A 194 1.58 17.98 -9.27
CA LEU A 194 1.78 17.63 -10.68
C LEU A 194 0.51 17.70 -11.53
N PHE A 195 -0.57 18.27 -11.00
CA PHE A 195 -1.80 18.52 -11.78
C PHE A 195 -1.83 19.98 -12.20
N ASP A 196 -1.79 20.23 -13.51
CA ASP A 196 -1.83 21.59 -14.10
C ASP A 196 -3.19 22.27 -13.92
N ALA A 197 -4.25 21.50 -13.68
CA ALA A 197 -5.61 21.97 -13.48
C ALA A 197 -6.37 21.02 -12.53
N LYS A 198 -7.46 21.53 -11.95
CA LYS A 198 -8.40 20.70 -11.19
C LYS A 198 -8.99 19.61 -12.08
N VAL A 199 -9.03 18.40 -11.54
CA VAL A 199 -9.78 17.30 -12.14
C VAL A 199 -11.11 17.21 -11.41
N GLU A 200 -12.19 17.49 -12.12
CA GLU A 200 -13.56 17.46 -11.61
C GLU A 200 -14.27 16.19 -12.11
N GLY A 201 -15.45 15.93 -11.58
CA GLY A 201 -16.31 14.83 -12.04
C GLY A 201 -16.10 13.51 -11.31
N PHE A 202 -15.40 13.55 -10.16
CA PHE A 202 -15.32 12.43 -9.25
C PHE A 202 -15.60 12.84 -7.79
N SER A 203 -15.91 11.85 -6.97
CA SER A 203 -16.20 12.00 -5.54
C SER A 203 -15.70 10.80 -4.75
N THR A 204 -15.55 10.97 -3.44
CA THR A 204 -15.08 9.93 -2.52
C THR A 204 -16.17 8.88 -2.28
N VAL A 205 -15.79 7.61 -2.32
CA VAL A 205 -16.63 6.48 -1.90
C VAL A 205 -16.32 6.08 -0.47
N ALA A 206 -15.08 5.70 -0.20
CA ALA A 206 -14.61 5.35 1.16
C ALA A 206 -13.09 5.34 1.23
N ALA A 207 -12.53 5.68 2.41
CA ALA A 207 -11.18 5.29 2.78
C ALA A 207 -11.19 3.85 3.31
N LEU A 208 -10.19 3.04 2.98
CA LEU A 208 -10.21 1.61 3.30
C LEU A 208 -9.09 1.18 4.24
N TYR A 209 -7.85 1.54 3.95
CA TYR A 209 -6.67 1.17 4.74
C TYR A 209 -5.53 2.16 4.51
N MET A 210 -4.44 2.01 5.27
CA MET A 210 -3.25 2.83 5.10
C MET A 210 -2.24 2.15 4.18
N GLU A 211 -1.61 2.94 3.32
CA GLU A 211 -0.55 2.54 2.39
C GLU A 211 0.78 3.05 2.92
N GLN A 212 1.62 2.14 3.35
CA GLN A 212 2.93 2.44 3.88
C GLN A 212 3.90 2.81 2.75
N VAL A 213 4.70 3.84 2.95
CA VAL A 213 5.84 4.13 2.10
C VAL A 213 6.96 3.16 2.46
N GLN A 214 7.24 2.22 1.57
CA GLN A 214 8.22 1.16 1.75
C GLN A 214 9.40 1.43 0.83
N ILE A 215 10.59 1.64 1.39
CA ILE A 215 11.84 1.72 0.63
C ILE A 215 12.51 0.36 0.73
N VAL A 216 12.47 -0.39 -0.36
CA VAL A 216 12.89 -1.79 -0.43
C VAL A 216 14.25 -1.89 -1.09
N THR A 217 15.16 -2.67 -0.52
CA THR A 217 16.49 -2.92 -1.08
C THR A 217 16.94 -4.35 -0.82
N THR A 218 17.81 -4.87 -1.69
CA THR A 218 18.56 -6.13 -1.49
C THR A 218 20.01 -5.87 -1.10
N ASN A 219 20.40 -4.61 -0.90
CA ASN A 219 21.74 -4.19 -0.53
C ASN A 219 21.80 -3.83 0.96
N PRO A 220 22.45 -4.63 1.82
CA PRO A 220 22.52 -4.38 3.26
C PRO A 220 23.28 -3.11 3.66
N SER A 221 23.98 -2.46 2.71
CA SER A 221 24.66 -1.18 2.98
C SER A 221 23.74 0.03 2.84
N ILE A 222 22.56 -0.11 2.25
CA ILE A 222 21.55 0.96 2.20
C ILE A 222 20.70 0.85 3.46
N LYS A 223 20.95 1.74 4.41
CA LYS A 223 20.30 1.74 5.73
C LYS A 223 19.50 2.99 6.01
N THR A 224 19.77 4.07 5.30
CA THR A 224 19.11 5.36 5.43
C THR A 224 18.72 5.90 4.06
N VAL A 225 17.85 6.92 4.03
CA VAL A 225 17.44 7.55 2.76
C VAL A 225 18.61 8.27 2.09
N GLU A 226 19.55 8.80 2.86
CA GLU A 226 20.75 9.46 2.32
C GLU A 226 21.67 8.49 1.57
N ASP A 227 21.65 7.20 1.92
CA ASP A 227 22.40 6.17 1.21
C ASP A 227 21.89 5.95 -0.23
N LEU A 228 20.72 6.46 -0.58
CA LEU A 228 20.16 6.44 -1.94
C LEU A 228 20.90 7.37 -2.89
N LYS A 229 21.68 8.33 -2.39
CA LYS A 229 22.41 9.27 -3.23
C LYS A 229 23.34 8.56 -4.21
N GLY A 230 23.17 8.85 -5.51
CA GLY A 230 23.92 8.24 -6.61
C GLY A 230 23.50 6.80 -6.96
N LYS A 231 22.53 6.22 -6.27
CA LYS A 231 22.00 4.87 -6.49
C LYS A 231 20.96 4.83 -7.60
N ALA A 232 20.78 3.65 -8.19
CA ALA A 232 19.68 3.38 -9.10
C ALA A 232 18.42 3.05 -8.27
N VAL A 233 17.41 3.92 -8.34
CA VAL A 233 16.22 3.82 -7.50
C VAL A 233 14.96 3.87 -8.33
N SER A 234 14.07 2.88 -8.17
CA SER A 234 12.74 2.93 -8.73
C SER A 234 11.85 3.84 -7.87
N ILE A 235 11.27 4.85 -8.50
CA ILE A 235 10.40 5.85 -7.85
C ILE A 235 8.95 5.76 -8.34
N GLY A 236 8.52 4.57 -8.73
CA GLY A 236 7.15 4.26 -9.17
C GLY A 236 6.96 4.33 -10.68
N ALA A 237 5.95 3.63 -11.16
CA ALA A 237 5.57 3.66 -12.57
C ALA A 237 5.05 5.04 -12.99
N PRO A 238 5.14 5.42 -14.28
CA PRO A 238 4.51 6.63 -14.77
C PRO A 238 3.01 6.62 -14.49
N GLY A 239 2.49 7.72 -13.91
CA GLY A 239 1.08 7.83 -13.52
C GLY A 239 0.73 7.19 -12.17
N SER A 240 1.70 6.62 -11.44
CA SER A 240 1.49 6.13 -10.08
C SER A 240 1.53 7.26 -9.05
N GLY A 241 0.88 7.02 -7.88
CA GLY A 241 1.00 7.90 -6.72
C GLY A 241 2.35 7.79 -6.02
N VAL A 242 3.07 6.69 -6.23
CA VAL A 242 4.40 6.43 -5.63
C VAL A 242 5.40 7.53 -5.94
N TYR A 243 5.35 8.09 -7.15
CA TYR A 243 6.24 9.16 -7.56
C TYR A 243 6.14 10.38 -6.64
N PHE A 244 4.92 10.81 -6.27
CA PHE A 244 4.70 11.93 -5.35
C PHE A 244 5.36 11.66 -4.00
N ASN A 245 5.13 10.49 -3.42
CA ASN A 245 5.68 10.13 -2.12
C ASN A 245 7.21 9.96 -2.16
N ALA A 246 7.76 9.42 -3.24
CA ALA A 246 9.21 9.31 -3.41
C ALA A 246 9.88 10.69 -3.45
N ILE A 247 9.31 11.64 -4.19
CA ILE A 247 9.83 13.02 -4.23
C ILE A 247 9.70 13.70 -2.88
N ASP A 248 8.57 13.53 -2.17
CA ASP A 248 8.37 14.10 -0.85
C ASP A 248 9.39 13.56 0.16
N VAL A 249 9.58 12.23 0.20
CA VAL A 249 10.55 11.61 1.11
C VAL A 249 11.97 12.05 0.78
N LEU A 250 12.39 11.97 -0.49
CA LEU A 250 13.72 12.46 -0.89
C LEU A 250 13.91 13.94 -0.50
N GLY A 251 12.90 14.77 -0.73
CA GLY A 251 12.91 16.19 -0.39
C GLY A 251 13.05 16.46 1.10
N ALA A 252 12.39 15.68 1.95
CA ALA A 252 12.54 15.79 3.41
C ALA A 252 13.98 15.55 3.86
N TYR A 253 14.72 14.67 3.17
CA TYR A 253 16.14 14.38 3.41
C TYR A 253 17.10 15.31 2.61
N GLY A 254 16.58 16.37 2.00
CA GLY A 254 17.38 17.32 1.21
C GLY A 254 17.93 16.72 -0.10
N LEU A 255 17.36 15.64 -0.56
CA LEU A 255 17.67 15.00 -1.84
C LEU A 255 16.61 15.38 -2.89
N THR A 256 17.03 15.34 -4.13
CA THR A 256 16.15 15.53 -5.30
C THR A 256 16.25 14.31 -6.22
N GLU A 257 15.37 14.22 -7.17
CA GLU A 257 15.44 13.19 -8.23
C GLU A 257 16.79 13.20 -8.97
N ASN A 258 17.46 14.35 -9.08
CA ASN A 258 18.76 14.47 -9.71
C ASN A 258 19.92 13.93 -8.84
N ASP A 259 19.69 13.70 -7.55
CA ASP A 259 20.70 13.12 -6.64
C ASP A 259 20.74 11.60 -6.71
N ILE A 260 19.79 10.96 -7.37
CA ILE A 260 19.69 9.51 -7.61
C ILE A 260 19.80 9.21 -9.13
N LYS A 261 19.76 7.95 -9.50
CA LYS A 261 19.54 7.48 -10.88
C LYS A 261 18.13 6.91 -10.95
N PRO A 262 17.12 7.72 -11.25
CA PRO A 262 15.73 7.29 -11.15
C PRO A 262 15.40 6.29 -12.24
N THR A 263 14.57 5.30 -11.88
CA THR A 263 13.87 4.43 -12.81
C THR A 263 12.36 4.47 -12.49
N TYR A 264 11.55 4.26 -13.51
CA TYR A 264 10.09 4.40 -13.40
C TYR A 264 9.44 3.07 -13.75
N GLN A 265 9.20 2.25 -12.73
CA GLN A 265 8.82 0.84 -12.89
C GLN A 265 7.63 0.49 -12.02
N SER A 266 6.86 -0.52 -12.45
CA SER A 266 5.83 -1.16 -11.61
C SER A 266 6.47 -1.85 -10.39
N PHE A 267 5.65 -2.27 -9.42
CA PHE A 267 6.16 -3.00 -8.25
C PHE A 267 6.81 -4.33 -8.65
N GLY A 268 6.17 -5.06 -9.57
CA GLY A 268 6.73 -6.33 -10.07
C GLY A 268 8.05 -6.14 -10.79
N ASP A 269 8.12 -5.18 -11.73
CA ASP A 269 9.36 -4.88 -12.45
C ASP A 269 10.46 -4.39 -11.50
N SER A 270 10.11 -3.62 -10.47
CA SER A 270 11.05 -3.15 -9.44
C SER A 270 11.59 -4.32 -8.63
N ALA A 271 10.73 -5.25 -8.21
CA ALA A 271 11.15 -6.46 -7.49
C ALA A 271 12.09 -7.33 -8.34
N ASP A 272 11.78 -7.53 -9.62
CA ASP A 272 12.64 -8.25 -10.55
C ASP A 272 13.99 -7.54 -10.79
N ALA A 273 13.95 -6.22 -10.92
CA ALA A 273 15.16 -5.41 -11.08
C ALA A 273 16.06 -5.46 -9.83
N LEU A 274 15.48 -5.41 -8.62
CA LEU A 274 16.20 -5.61 -7.36
C LEU A 274 16.79 -7.02 -7.27
N LYS A 275 16.00 -8.05 -7.58
CA LYS A 275 16.43 -9.45 -7.59
C LYS A 275 17.65 -9.69 -8.51
N ASN A 276 17.66 -9.01 -9.65
CA ASN A 276 18.70 -9.12 -10.66
C ASN A 276 19.86 -8.12 -10.45
N GLY A 277 19.83 -7.27 -9.42
CA GLY A 277 20.85 -6.26 -9.14
C GLY A 277 20.93 -5.15 -10.20
N GLN A 278 19.84 -4.88 -10.90
CA GLN A 278 19.73 -3.82 -11.92
C GLN A 278 19.43 -2.45 -11.31
N ILE A 279 18.76 -2.44 -10.15
CA ILE A 279 18.56 -1.26 -9.32
C ILE A 279 18.99 -1.55 -7.87
N ASP A 280 19.26 -0.50 -7.11
CA ASP A 280 19.76 -0.58 -5.74
C ASP A 280 18.61 -0.54 -4.71
N ALA A 281 17.54 0.21 -5.00
CA ALA A 281 16.37 0.34 -4.15
C ALA A 281 15.10 0.65 -4.95
N ALA A 282 13.93 0.48 -4.33
CA ALA A 282 12.65 0.84 -4.91
C ALA A 282 11.70 1.41 -3.85
N PHE A 283 10.99 2.47 -4.21
CA PHE A 283 9.82 2.94 -3.46
C PHE A 283 8.60 2.10 -3.86
N ILE A 284 7.93 1.56 -2.86
CA ILE A 284 6.67 0.83 -2.97
C ILE A 284 5.70 1.44 -1.97
N VAL A 285 4.65 2.10 -2.44
CA VAL A 285 3.61 2.69 -1.58
C VAL A 285 2.34 1.88 -1.74
N ALA A 286 2.07 1.07 -0.75
CA ALA A 286 0.97 0.12 -0.76
C ALA A 286 0.69 -0.40 0.65
N GLY A 287 -0.47 -1.03 0.84
CA GLY A 287 -0.75 -1.76 2.08
C GLY A 287 0.20 -2.95 2.24
N ALA A 288 0.92 -2.99 3.37
CA ALA A 288 1.74 -4.13 3.74
C ALA A 288 0.88 -5.27 4.34
N PRO A 289 1.18 -6.55 4.07
CA PRO A 289 2.18 -7.03 3.12
C PRO A 289 1.78 -6.77 1.65
N THR A 290 2.76 -6.35 0.84
CA THR A 290 2.60 -6.15 -0.60
C THR A 290 3.15 -7.35 -1.35
N THR A 291 2.43 -7.89 -2.31
CA THR A 291 2.81 -9.13 -3.03
C THR A 291 4.23 -9.06 -3.60
N ALA A 292 4.58 -7.97 -4.30
CA ALA A 292 5.91 -7.80 -4.88
C ALA A 292 7.05 -7.89 -3.83
N VAL A 293 6.83 -7.32 -2.62
CA VAL A 293 7.84 -7.37 -1.54
C VAL A 293 7.91 -8.76 -0.92
N THR A 294 6.76 -9.40 -0.70
CA THR A 294 6.70 -10.77 -0.19
C THR A 294 7.43 -11.74 -1.12
N ASP A 295 7.17 -11.68 -2.41
CA ASP A 295 7.78 -12.55 -3.42
C ASP A 295 9.32 -12.31 -3.50
N LEU A 296 9.75 -11.05 -3.42
CA LEU A 296 11.18 -10.72 -3.38
C LEU A 296 11.84 -11.31 -2.12
N ALA A 297 11.23 -11.12 -0.95
CA ALA A 297 11.75 -11.59 0.33
C ALA A 297 11.87 -13.12 0.43
N THR A 298 11.06 -13.88 -0.32
CA THR A 298 11.19 -15.35 -0.40
C THR A 298 12.39 -15.81 -1.22
N THR A 299 12.98 -14.94 -2.05
CA THR A 299 14.00 -15.32 -3.03
C THR A 299 15.35 -14.60 -2.85
N LYS A 300 15.36 -13.52 -2.09
CA LYS A 300 16.55 -12.68 -1.82
C LYS A 300 16.49 -12.13 -0.41
N ASP A 301 17.68 -11.94 0.20
CA ASP A 301 17.79 -11.10 1.37
C ASP A 301 17.27 -9.71 1.04
N THR A 302 16.22 -9.30 1.73
CA THR A 302 15.47 -8.08 1.46
C THR A 302 15.40 -7.25 2.72
N TYR A 303 15.55 -5.96 2.60
CA TYR A 303 15.58 -5.00 3.70
C TYR A 303 14.59 -3.87 3.42
N LEU A 304 13.99 -3.34 4.47
CA LEU A 304 13.24 -2.10 4.45
C LEU A 304 14.05 -1.00 5.12
N VAL A 305 14.09 0.18 4.50
CA VAL A 305 14.79 1.35 5.04
C VAL A 305 13.82 2.15 5.90
N SER A 306 14.14 2.32 7.19
CA SER A 306 13.36 3.17 8.09
C SER A 306 13.58 4.65 7.81
N LEU A 307 12.55 5.44 8.00
CA LEU A 307 12.65 6.90 8.14
C LEU A 307 12.89 7.25 9.61
N ASP A 308 13.71 8.25 9.86
CA ASP A 308 13.92 8.76 11.22
C ASP A 308 12.85 9.77 11.64
N ASP A 309 12.75 10.03 12.95
CA ASP A 309 11.70 10.87 13.52
C ASP A 309 11.77 12.34 13.08
N GLU A 310 12.97 12.89 12.81
CA GLU A 310 13.16 14.27 12.38
C GLU A 310 12.58 14.50 10.99
N HIS A 311 12.90 13.62 10.05
CA HIS A 311 12.42 13.73 8.68
C HIS A 311 10.95 13.35 8.55
N ILE A 312 10.45 12.41 9.38
CA ILE A 312 9.00 12.16 9.50
C ILE A 312 8.29 13.43 9.97
N ALA A 313 8.80 14.12 11.00
CA ALA A 313 8.20 15.37 11.46
C ALA A 313 8.14 16.42 10.33
N THR A 314 9.19 16.55 9.53
CA THR A 314 9.22 17.41 8.34
C THR A 314 8.12 17.04 7.32
N LEU A 315 7.92 15.76 7.05
CA LEU A 315 6.85 15.29 6.15
C LEU A 315 5.46 15.63 6.70
N LEU A 316 5.23 15.43 8.00
CA LEU A 316 3.94 15.72 8.65
C LEU A 316 3.66 17.23 8.74
N GLU A 317 4.68 18.08 8.78
CA GLU A 317 4.53 19.54 8.74
C GLU A 317 4.21 20.05 7.33
N THR A 318 4.68 19.37 6.29
CA THR A 318 4.53 19.80 4.90
C THR A 318 3.28 19.23 4.23
N SER A 319 2.69 18.16 4.76
CA SER A 319 1.52 17.49 4.17
C SER A 319 0.62 16.88 5.23
N ASP A 320 -0.64 17.29 5.23
CA ASP A 320 -1.70 16.77 6.11
C ASP A 320 -2.12 15.32 5.76
N TYR A 321 -1.60 14.75 4.67
CA TYR A 321 -1.99 13.42 4.21
C TYR A 321 -1.13 12.31 4.78
N TYR A 322 0.05 12.61 5.31
CA TYR A 322 0.92 11.61 5.92
C TYR A 322 0.55 11.31 7.37
N THR A 323 0.69 10.05 7.72
CA THR A 323 0.61 9.56 9.10
C THR A 323 1.84 8.70 9.39
N LYS A 324 2.49 8.92 10.56
CA LYS A 324 3.58 8.05 11.01
C LYS A 324 3.05 6.65 11.30
N THR A 325 3.77 5.62 10.83
CA THR A 325 3.41 4.23 11.02
C THR A 325 4.64 3.35 11.20
N VAL A 326 4.41 2.10 11.58
CA VAL A 326 5.44 1.07 11.72
C VAL A 326 4.99 -0.18 10.97
N ILE A 327 5.88 -0.73 10.16
CA ILE A 327 5.74 -2.07 9.57
C ILE A 327 6.49 -3.02 10.48
N ALA A 328 5.78 -3.94 11.15
CA ALA A 328 6.40 -4.94 11.99
C ALA A 328 7.26 -5.89 11.15
N LYS A 329 8.39 -6.32 11.69
CA LYS A 329 9.35 -7.17 10.95
C LYS A 329 8.72 -8.45 10.42
N ASP A 330 7.83 -9.05 11.19
CA ASP A 330 7.14 -10.32 10.88
C ASP A 330 6.10 -10.21 9.74
N VAL A 331 5.83 -9.00 9.25
CA VAL A 331 4.98 -8.80 8.05
C VAL A 331 5.60 -9.42 6.80
N TYR A 332 6.94 -9.34 6.68
CA TYR A 332 7.67 -9.88 5.53
C TYR A 332 8.74 -10.92 5.88
N PHE A 333 9.25 -10.89 7.11
CA PHE A 333 10.41 -11.66 7.51
C PHE A 333 10.03 -12.57 8.68
N ALA A 334 9.91 -13.86 8.41
CA ALA A 334 9.75 -14.85 9.48
C ALA A 334 11.09 -15.03 10.21
N ASP A 335 11.05 -15.12 11.56
CA ASP A 335 12.21 -15.44 12.40
C ASP A 335 12.67 -16.88 12.17
#